data_b03fa80de435a47e017309915debc0ed
#
_entry.id   b03fa80de435a47e017309915debc0ed
#
_cell.length_a   1.000
_cell.length_b   1.000
_cell.length_c   1.000
_cell.angle_alpha   90.00
_cell.angle_beta   90.00
_cell.angle_gamma   90.00
#
_symmetry.space_group_name_H-M   'P 1'
#
loop_
_entity.id
_entity.type
_entity.pdbx_description
1 polymer ?
#
loop_
_entity_poly.entity_id
_entity_poly.type
_entity_poly.pdbx_seq_one_letter_code
_entity_poly.pdbx_strand_id
1 'polypeptide(L)'
;MFPKALLFSLALVPLQIHAQAPAPAAPEKPAKPLAYDNPSATDEDFPFQGEYVGEMDGSKFGVQIIALGRGEFEAVGYPGGLPGAGWDGDRAKIVRSKGQRGEGAVSVRFEHDDVVAEADGVKIHVSKKDAGQVAELERVDRKSPTLGAAPPAGAVVLFDGKENKFPGANVTPDGLLTQGATSSEKFGDCSIHIEFRLPYMPSARGQGRGNSGLYIQGRYEIQMLDSFGLEGKDNECGGLYKIAAPKLNMCFSPLTWQTYDIDFTAAKFDAEGKKTSNAKLTAKLNGVVIHENLELPGTTGGAQLKETAEPGPFHLQNHGNPVRYRNIWVVGK
;
A
#
# COMPACT_ATOMS: atom_id res chain seq x y z
N MET A 1 -9.90 73.35 75.01
CA MET A 1 -9.17 73.11 73.78
C MET A 1 -9.22 71.61 73.49
N PHE A 2 -10.12 71.23 72.61
CA PHE A 2 -10.33 69.80 72.28
C PHE A 2 -9.81 69.54 70.87
N PRO A 3 -9.08 68.45 70.64
CA PRO A 3 -8.62 68.10 69.27
C PRO A 3 -9.72 67.41 68.48
N LYS A 4 -9.84 67.75 67.21
CA LYS A 4 -10.76 67.20 66.25
C LYS A 4 -10.32 65.74 65.87
N ALA A 5 -11.30 64.82 65.99
CA ALA A 5 -11.13 63.45 65.46
C ALA A 5 -11.31 63.44 63.95
N LEU A 6 -10.37 62.83 63.23
CA LEU A 6 -10.44 62.64 61.80
C LEU A 6 -11.01 61.23 61.53
N LEU A 7 -12.24 61.20 60.93
CA LEU A 7 -12.85 59.95 60.45
C LEU A 7 -12.28 59.58 59.10
N PHE A 8 -11.62 58.45 59.06
CA PHE A 8 -11.22 57.81 57.79
C PHE A 8 -12.37 56.89 57.30
N SER A 9 -12.99 57.24 56.18
CA SER A 9 -13.98 56.43 55.50
C SER A 9 -13.25 55.40 54.65
N LEU A 10 -13.32 54.11 55.01
CA LEU A 10 -12.88 53.01 54.16
C LEU A 10 -13.90 52.71 53.05
N ALA A 11 -13.61 53.03 51.82
CA ALA A 11 -14.42 52.64 50.68
C ALA A 11 -14.08 51.15 50.35
N LEU A 12 -15.06 50.27 50.55
CA LEU A 12 -15.01 48.87 50.02
C LEU A 12 -15.17 48.89 48.49
N VAL A 13 -14.14 48.54 47.77
CA VAL A 13 -14.21 48.26 46.33
C VAL A 13 -14.63 46.80 46.15
N PRO A 14 -15.73 46.49 45.46
CA PRO A 14 -16.11 45.10 45.20
C PRO A 14 -15.15 44.43 44.23
N LEU A 15 -14.54 43.34 44.66
CA LEU A 15 -13.69 42.50 43.83
C LEU A 15 -14.60 41.78 42.82
N GLN A 16 -14.62 42.21 41.56
CA GLN A 16 -15.29 41.50 40.48
C GLN A 16 -14.43 40.28 40.08
N ILE A 17 -14.87 39.09 40.50
CA ILE A 17 -14.32 37.84 40.02
C ILE A 17 -14.81 37.63 38.60
N HIS A 18 -13.99 37.92 37.61
CA HIS A 18 -14.24 37.51 36.21
C HIS A 18 -14.06 36.00 36.11
N ALA A 19 -15.15 35.27 36.00
CA ALA A 19 -15.08 33.84 35.62
C ALA A 19 -14.51 33.76 34.21
N GLN A 20 -13.29 33.21 34.10
CA GLN A 20 -12.63 32.96 32.83
C GLN A 20 -13.43 31.87 32.11
N ALA A 21 -13.92 32.17 30.89
CA ALA A 21 -14.61 31.18 30.06
C ALA A 21 -13.68 29.95 29.86
N PRO A 22 -14.24 28.74 29.90
CA PRO A 22 -13.43 27.54 29.65
C PRO A 22 -12.75 27.65 28.29
N ALA A 23 -11.45 27.31 28.24
CA ALA A 23 -10.69 27.26 27.00
C ALA A 23 -11.40 26.35 26.00
N PRO A 24 -11.42 26.70 24.68
CA PRO A 24 -12.00 25.83 23.67
C PRO A 24 -11.32 24.46 23.72
N ALA A 25 -12.15 23.41 23.71
CA ALA A 25 -11.64 22.02 23.67
C ALA A 25 -10.66 21.87 22.52
N ALA A 26 -9.50 21.23 22.78
CA ALA A 26 -8.53 20.92 21.74
C ALA A 26 -9.23 20.12 20.65
N PRO A 27 -8.94 20.38 19.36
CA PRO A 27 -9.57 19.63 18.26
C PRO A 27 -9.32 18.14 18.47
N GLU A 28 -10.39 17.34 18.45
CA GLU A 28 -10.28 15.88 18.51
C GLU A 28 -9.37 15.41 17.40
N LYS A 29 -8.42 14.53 17.75
CA LYS A 29 -7.58 13.86 16.73
C LYS A 29 -8.52 13.14 15.76
N PRO A 30 -8.35 13.32 14.45
CA PRO A 30 -9.18 12.62 13.48
C PRO A 30 -9.12 11.10 13.76
N ALA A 31 -10.29 10.47 13.76
CA ALA A 31 -10.39 9.02 13.96
C ALA A 31 -9.49 8.30 12.92
N LYS A 32 -8.81 7.24 13.35
CA LYS A 32 -8.00 6.43 12.41
C LYS A 32 -8.91 5.91 11.29
N PRO A 33 -8.46 5.96 10.02
CA PRO A 33 -9.20 5.36 8.93
C PRO A 33 -9.49 3.88 9.21
N LEU A 34 -10.71 3.45 8.90
CA LEU A 34 -11.10 2.05 9.06
C LEU A 34 -10.28 1.18 8.11
N ALA A 35 -9.79 0.05 8.63
CA ALA A 35 -8.99 -0.91 7.88
C ALA A 35 -9.64 -2.28 7.95
N TYR A 36 -9.97 -2.84 6.80
CA TYR A 36 -10.49 -4.19 6.68
C TYR A 36 -9.35 -5.12 6.24
N ASP A 37 -9.09 -6.18 6.98
CA ASP A 37 -8.09 -7.20 6.65
C ASP A 37 -8.73 -8.54 6.27
N ASN A 38 -10.08 -8.60 6.28
CA ASN A 38 -10.87 -9.76 5.89
C ASN A 38 -11.88 -9.38 4.79
N PRO A 39 -11.87 -10.06 3.62
CA PRO A 39 -12.82 -9.79 2.53
C PRO A 39 -14.30 -9.93 2.92
N SER A 40 -14.62 -10.76 3.93
CA SER A 40 -15.99 -10.99 4.38
C SER A 40 -16.53 -9.90 5.30
N ALA A 41 -15.73 -8.89 5.65
CA ALA A 41 -16.10 -7.86 6.62
C ALA A 41 -15.88 -6.43 6.07
N THR A 42 -15.97 -6.26 4.76
CA THR A 42 -15.78 -4.97 4.06
C THR A 42 -17.06 -4.13 4.05
N ASP A 43 -16.94 -2.89 3.60
CA ASP A 43 -18.08 -2.00 3.38
C ASP A 43 -18.79 -2.30 2.04
N GLU A 44 -19.88 -1.59 1.79
CA GLU A 44 -20.71 -1.72 0.58
C GLU A 44 -20.04 -1.20 -0.70
N ASP A 45 -18.91 -0.49 -0.60
CA ASP A 45 -18.15 0.02 -1.74
C ASP A 45 -17.16 -1.03 -2.28
N PHE A 46 -16.70 -1.96 -1.44
CA PHE A 46 -15.70 -2.97 -1.81
C PHE A 46 -16.08 -3.83 -3.03
N PRO A 47 -17.32 -4.29 -3.23
CA PRO A 47 -17.68 -5.12 -4.39
C PRO A 47 -17.43 -4.46 -5.74
N PHE A 48 -17.44 -3.14 -5.82
CA PHE A 48 -17.24 -2.40 -7.09
C PHE A 48 -15.76 -2.19 -7.40
N GLN A 49 -14.87 -2.24 -6.38
CA GLN A 49 -13.45 -2.12 -6.58
C GLN A 49 -12.86 -3.35 -7.25
N GLY A 50 -12.00 -3.15 -8.24
CA GLY A 50 -11.36 -4.26 -8.94
C GLY A 50 -10.89 -3.89 -10.33
N GLU A 51 -10.58 -4.92 -11.10
CA GLU A 51 -10.07 -4.81 -12.46
C GLU A 51 -11.12 -5.33 -13.45
N TYR A 52 -11.24 -4.63 -14.58
CA TYR A 52 -12.19 -4.95 -15.63
C TYR A 52 -11.49 -4.88 -16.99
N VAL A 53 -11.84 -5.77 -17.90
CA VAL A 53 -11.29 -5.83 -19.27
C VAL A 53 -12.38 -6.04 -20.29
N GLY A 54 -12.19 -5.48 -21.46
CA GLY A 54 -13.10 -5.64 -22.61
C GLY A 54 -12.51 -5.03 -23.86
N GLU A 55 -13.36 -4.73 -24.81
CA GLU A 55 -13.01 -4.01 -26.03
C GLU A 55 -13.81 -2.71 -26.11
N MET A 56 -13.14 -1.63 -26.51
CA MET A 56 -13.72 -0.35 -26.78
C MET A 56 -13.17 0.17 -28.10
N ASP A 57 -14.07 0.53 -29.04
CA ASP A 57 -13.74 0.93 -30.41
C ASP A 57 -12.80 -0.08 -31.12
N GLY A 58 -13.08 -1.40 -30.95
CA GLY A 58 -12.32 -2.51 -31.56
C GLY A 58 -10.93 -2.76 -30.99
N SER A 59 -10.57 -2.12 -29.87
CA SER A 59 -9.29 -2.29 -29.21
C SER A 59 -9.49 -2.75 -27.76
N LYS A 60 -8.57 -3.59 -27.27
CA LYS A 60 -8.56 -3.98 -25.84
C LYS A 60 -8.48 -2.75 -24.95
N PHE A 61 -9.23 -2.81 -23.86
CA PHE A 61 -9.26 -1.78 -22.85
C PHE A 61 -9.33 -2.40 -21.45
N GLY A 62 -8.52 -1.89 -20.52
CA GLY A 62 -8.54 -2.29 -19.13
C GLY A 62 -8.96 -1.14 -18.24
N VAL A 63 -9.67 -1.43 -17.14
CA VAL A 63 -10.07 -0.43 -16.15
C VAL A 63 -9.75 -0.95 -14.75
N GLN A 64 -9.17 -0.10 -13.91
CA GLN A 64 -9.08 -0.31 -12.48
C GLN A 64 -10.06 0.64 -11.78
N ILE A 65 -10.98 0.12 -10.97
CA ILE A 65 -11.88 0.92 -10.13
C ILE A 65 -11.39 0.88 -8.70
N ILE A 66 -11.17 2.07 -8.12
CA ILE A 66 -10.65 2.29 -6.78
C ILE A 66 -11.76 2.89 -5.91
N ALA A 67 -12.15 2.21 -4.83
CA ALA A 67 -13.04 2.76 -3.83
C ALA A 67 -12.30 3.79 -2.96
N LEU A 68 -12.91 4.95 -2.78
CA LEU A 68 -12.37 6.07 -2.02
C LEU A 68 -13.12 6.31 -0.71
N GLY A 69 -14.14 5.47 -0.45
CA GLY A 69 -15.02 5.51 0.72
C GLY A 69 -16.21 6.45 0.54
N ARG A 70 -17.29 6.17 1.26
CA ARG A 70 -18.54 6.97 1.23
C ARG A 70 -19.17 7.06 -0.16
N GLY A 71 -19.10 5.98 -0.93
CA GLY A 71 -19.63 5.94 -2.29
C GLY A 71 -18.81 6.71 -3.31
N GLU A 72 -17.63 7.24 -2.95
CA GLU A 72 -16.71 7.89 -3.89
C GLU A 72 -15.77 6.87 -4.51
N PHE A 73 -15.50 7.02 -5.83
CA PHE A 73 -14.65 6.13 -6.59
C PHE A 73 -13.79 6.90 -7.59
N GLU A 74 -12.69 6.26 -8.01
CA GLU A 74 -11.92 6.66 -9.18
C GLU A 74 -11.81 5.46 -10.13
N ALA A 75 -12.02 5.68 -11.42
CA ALA A 75 -11.72 4.73 -12.48
C ALA A 75 -10.46 5.18 -13.22
N VAL A 76 -9.58 4.22 -13.50
CA VAL A 76 -8.36 4.43 -14.27
C VAL A 76 -8.41 3.50 -15.48
N GLY A 77 -8.55 4.08 -16.66
CA GLY A 77 -8.64 3.37 -17.94
C GLY A 77 -7.28 3.27 -18.64
N TYR A 78 -7.00 2.10 -19.17
CA TYR A 78 -5.74 1.74 -19.83
C TYR A 78 -6.00 1.24 -21.24
N PRO A 79 -5.73 2.02 -22.30
CA PRO A 79 -5.78 1.53 -23.66
C PRO A 79 -4.80 0.36 -23.89
N GLY A 80 -5.27 -0.69 -24.57
CA GLY A 80 -4.49 -1.90 -24.81
C GLY A 80 -4.64 -2.99 -23.77
N GLY A 81 -5.17 -2.69 -22.56
CA GLY A 81 -5.37 -3.66 -21.48
C GLY A 81 -4.82 -3.19 -20.14
N LEU A 82 -4.83 -4.05 -19.13
CA LEU A 82 -4.36 -3.71 -17.78
C LEU A 82 -2.82 -3.65 -17.70
N PRO A 83 -2.25 -2.97 -16.67
CA PRO A 83 -0.82 -3.04 -16.37
C PRO A 83 -0.32 -4.50 -16.27
N GLY A 84 0.73 -4.81 -17.05
CA GLY A 84 1.26 -6.18 -17.17
C GLY A 84 0.38 -7.17 -17.94
N ALA A 85 -0.71 -6.70 -18.57
CA ALA A 85 -1.63 -7.53 -19.35
C ALA A 85 -2.18 -6.76 -20.56
N GLY A 86 -1.29 -6.15 -21.34
CA GLY A 86 -1.60 -5.53 -22.63
C GLY A 86 -1.37 -4.02 -22.69
N TRP A 87 -1.46 -3.29 -21.57
CA TRP A 87 -1.10 -1.87 -21.56
C TRP A 87 0.38 -1.67 -21.93
N ASP A 88 0.64 -0.73 -22.84
CA ASP A 88 1.98 -0.45 -23.38
C ASP A 88 2.89 0.37 -22.46
N GLY A 89 2.39 0.81 -21.29
CA GLY A 89 3.12 1.64 -20.34
C GLY A 89 3.07 3.15 -20.63
N ASP A 90 2.35 3.59 -21.67
CA ASP A 90 2.20 5.00 -22.01
C ASP A 90 1.22 5.70 -21.06
N ARG A 91 1.79 6.39 -20.07
CA ARG A 91 1.01 7.13 -19.06
C ARG A 91 0.20 8.30 -19.62
N ALA A 92 0.59 8.83 -20.78
CA ALA A 92 -0.14 9.94 -21.41
C ALA A 92 -1.50 9.52 -21.97
N LYS A 93 -1.70 8.21 -22.21
CA LYS A 93 -2.95 7.64 -22.69
C LYS A 93 -3.91 7.20 -21.59
N ILE A 94 -3.51 7.25 -20.33
CA ILE A 94 -4.35 6.85 -19.19
C ILE A 94 -5.52 7.83 -19.07
N VAL A 95 -6.73 7.27 -18.95
CA VAL A 95 -7.96 8.04 -18.71
C VAL A 95 -8.33 7.90 -17.23
N ARG A 96 -8.61 9.02 -16.55
CA ARG A 96 -9.08 9.01 -15.16
C ARG A 96 -10.45 9.67 -15.07
N SER A 97 -11.36 9.05 -14.35
CA SER A 97 -12.68 9.57 -14.08
C SER A 97 -13.07 9.35 -12.63
N LYS A 98 -13.72 10.35 -12.04
CA LYS A 98 -14.34 10.21 -10.72
C LYS A 98 -15.71 9.59 -10.86
N GLY A 99 -16.06 8.72 -9.92
CA GLY A 99 -17.34 8.06 -9.84
C GLY A 99 -18.02 8.25 -8.50
N GLN A 100 -19.32 8.15 -8.52
CA GLN A 100 -20.17 8.24 -7.34
C GLN A 100 -21.20 7.12 -7.36
N ARG A 101 -21.38 6.47 -6.21
CA ARG A 101 -22.51 5.56 -5.95
C ARG A 101 -23.50 6.28 -5.03
N GLY A 102 -24.74 6.39 -5.44
CA GLY A 102 -25.81 6.87 -4.58
C GLY A 102 -26.09 5.90 -3.43
N GLU A 103 -26.70 6.38 -2.36
CA GLU A 103 -27.12 5.53 -1.24
C GLU A 103 -28.07 4.43 -1.74
N GLY A 104 -27.76 3.15 -1.44
CA GLY A 104 -28.54 2.00 -1.89
C GLY A 104 -28.47 1.70 -3.39
N ALA A 105 -27.66 2.44 -4.17
CA ALA A 105 -27.49 2.17 -5.59
C ALA A 105 -26.68 0.88 -5.81
N VAL A 106 -27.07 0.14 -6.86
CA VAL A 106 -26.48 -1.13 -7.27
C VAL A 106 -25.35 -0.97 -8.29
N SER A 107 -25.01 0.27 -8.66
CA SER A 107 -23.92 0.60 -9.58
C SER A 107 -23.22 1.89 -9.18
N VAL A 108 -21.97 2.03 -9.66
CA VAL A 108 -21.16 3.25 -9.58
C VAL A 108 -21.18 3.89 -10.97
N ARG A 109 -21.50 5.18 -11.04
CA ARG A 109 -21.53 5.95 -12.28
C ARG A 109 -20.30 6.82 -12.42
N PHE A 110 -19.68 6.75 -13.59
CA PHE A 110 -18.53 7.57 -14.02
C PHE A 110 -18.91 8.36 -15.27
N GLU A 111 -18.46 9.59 -15.38
CA GLU A 111 -18.65 10.43 -16.56
C GLU A 111 -17.33 11.04 -17.01
N HIS A 112 -17.05 10.94 -18.31
CA HIS A 112 -15.87 11.55 -18.94
C HIS A 112 -16.26 11.99 -20.36
N ASP A 113 -16.28 13.30 -20.61
CA ASP A 113 -16.75 13.92 -21.85
C ASP A 113 -18.16 13.46 -22.25
N ASP A 114 -18.30 12.77 -23.38
CA ASP A 114 -19.56 12.19 -23.87
C ASP A 114 -19.79 10.72 -23.43
N VAL A 115 -18.83 10.15 -22.70
CA VAL A 115 -18.86 8.77 -22.24
C VAL A 115 -19.44 8.68 -20.83
N VAL A 116 -20.37 7.74 -20.64
CA VAL A 116 -20.91 7.34 -19.33
C VAL A 116 -20.58 5.87 -19.12
N ALA A 117 -19.99 5.52 -17.97
CA ALA A 117 -19.73 4.15 -17.58
C ALA A 117 -20.44 3.83 -16.26
N GLU A 118 -21.12 2.71 -16.20
CA GLU A 118 -21.80 2.20 -15.01
C GLU A 118 -21.25 0.84 -14.65
N ALA A 119 -20.64 0.76 -13.45
CA ALA A 119 -20.06 -0.47 -12.91
C ALA A 119 -20.97 -1.06 -11.85
N ASP A 120 -21.41 -2.32 -12.03
CA ASP A 120 -22.26 -3.06 -11.09
C ASP A 120 -21.49 -4.02 -10.18
N GLY A 121 -20.16 -4.03 -10.27
CA GLY A 121 -19.27 -4.92 -9.54
C GLY A 121 -18.94 -6.22 -10.28
N VAL A 122 -19.66 -6.54 -11.35
CA VAL A 122 -19.42 -7.68 -12.25
C VAL A 122 -18.97 -7.18 -13.62
N LYS A 123 -19.60 -6.12 -14.10
CA LYS A 123 -19.36 -5.53 -15.42
C LYS A 123 -19.28 -4.00 -15.33
N ILE A 124 -18.72 -3.42 -16.37
CA ILE A 124 -18.85 -1.99 -16.67
C ILE A 124 -19.57 -1.86 -18.00
N HIS A 125 -20.73 -1.22 -17.98
CA HIS A 125 -21.48 -0.85 -19.19
C HIS A 125 -21.09 0.54 -19.61
N VAL A 126 -20.52 0.68 -20.82
CA VAL A 126 -20.07 1.96 -21.38
C VAL A 126 -21.03 2.43 -22.45
N SER A 127 -21.51 3.65 -22.32
CA SER A 127 -22.44 4.29 -23.26
C SER A 127 -21.90 5.64 -23.73
N LYS A 128 -22.21 6.03 -24.95
CA LYS A 128 -22.03 7.39 -25.46
C LYS A 128 -23.39 8.09 -25.55
N LYS A 129 -23.45 9.39 -25.25
CA LYS A 129 -24.71 10.17 -25.17
C LYS A 129 -25.57 10.04 -26.41
N ASP A 130 -24.96 9.97 -27.61
CA ASP A 130 -25.66 9.94 -28.89
C ASP A 130 -25.65 8.55 -29.59
N ALA A 131 -25.01 7.54 -29.01
CA ALA A 131 -24.80 6.23 -29.65
C ALA A 131 -25.31 5.04 -28.80
N GLY A 132 -25.83 5.27 -27.57
CA GLY A 132 -26.21 4.21 -26.64
C GLY A 132 -25.03 3.41 -26.13
N GLN A 133 -25.24 2.13 -25.80
CA GLN A 133 -24.17 1.26 -25.31
C GLN A 133 -23.16 0.96 -26.42
N VAL A 134 -21.88 1.21 -26.15
CA VAL A 134 -20.75 1.07 -27.10
C VAL A 134 -19.73 0.03 -26.66
N ALA A 135 -19.67 -0.33 -25.36
CA ALA A 135 -18.77 -1.35 -24.85
C ALA A 135 -19.31 -2.00 -23.57
N GLU A 136 -18.79 -3.18 -23.28
CA GLU A 136 -18.95 -3.88 -22.00
C GLU A 136 -17.57 -4.42 -21.57
N LEU A 137 -17.21 -4.19 -20.30
CA LEU A 137 -15.98 -4.74 -19.73
C LEU A 137 -16.37 -5.68 -18.60
N GLU A 138 -15.75 -6.86 -18.58
CA GLU A 138 -15.98 -7.87 -17.54
C GLU A 138 -14.93 -7.78 -16.42
N ARG A 139 -15.37 -8.04 -15.21
CA ARG A 139 -14.47 -8.13 -14.04
C ARG A 139 -13.49 -9.29 -14.22
N VAL A 140 -12.24 -9.06 -13.83
CA VAL A 140 -11.20 -10.09 -13.80
C VAL A 140 -10.51 -10.12 -12.45
N ASP A 141 -10.28 -11.34 -11.94
CA ASP A 141 -9.54 -11.56 -10.70
C ASP A 141 -8.17 -12.15 -11.04
N ARG A 142 -7.19 -11.27 -11.20
CA ARG A 142 -5.81 -11.68 -11.49
C ARG A 142 -5.15 -12.28 -10.25
N LYS A 143 -4.31 -13.28 -10.48
CA LYS A 143 -3.48 -13.91 -9.45
C LYS A 143 -2.03 -13.89 -9.88
N SER A 144 -1.13 -13.76 -8.92
CA SER A 144 0.28 -13.93 -9.21
C SER A 144 0.56 -15.37 -9.69
N PRO A 145 1.38 -15.57 -10.73
CA PRO A 145 1.75 -16.91 -11.21
C PRO A 145 2.62 -17.69 -10.19
N THR A 146 3.21 -16.99 -9.21
CA THR A 146 4.03 -17.60 -8.14
C THR A 146 3.28 -17.70 -6.81
N LEU A 147 1.98 -17.37 -6.79
CA LEU A 147 1.15 -17.52 -5.60
C LEU A 147 1.05 -19.00 -5.21
N GLY A 148 1.40 -19.32 -3.95
CA GLY A 148 1.45 -20.70 -3.46
C GLY A 148 2.70 -21.47 -3.91
N ALA A 149 3.73 -20.78 -4.43
CA ALA A 149 4.97 -21.44 -4.85
C ALA A 149 5.62 -22.18 -3.67
N ALA A 150 5.88 -23.47 -3.88
CA ALA A 150 6.56 -24.28 -2.87
C ALA A 150 8.04 -23.86 -2.73
N PRO A 151 8.60 -23.87 -1.52
CA PRO A 151 10.01 -23.63 -1.32
C PRO A 151 10.83 -24.67 -2.08
N PRO A 152 11.81 -24.28 -2.90
CA PRO A 152 12.67 -25.22 -3.61
C PRO A 152 13.63 -25.95 -2.65
N ALA A 153 14.29 -26.99 -3.14
CA ALA A 153 15.30 -27.72 -2.36
C ALA A 153 16.39 -26.74 -1.87
N GLY A 154 16.75 -26.85 -0.58
CA GLY A 154 17.73 -25.98 0.07
C GLY A 154 17.18 -24.63 0.52
N ALA A 155 15.90 -24.33 0.33
CA ALA A 155 15.28 -23.12 0.85
C ALA A 155 15.15 -23.18 2.37
N VAL A 156 15.38 -22.05 3.03
CA VAL A 156 15.03 -21.83 4.42
C VAL A 156 13.61 -21.25 4.48
N VAL A 157 12.67 -22.01 5.04
CA VAL A 157 11.31 -21.51 5.29
C VAL A 157 11.38 -20.56 6.49
N LEU A 158 11.00 -19.31 6.28
CA LEU A 158 10.91 -18.31 7.35
C LEU A 158 9.52 -18.30 8.00
N PHE A 159 8.47 -18.50 7.19
CA PHE A 159 7.09 -18.57 7.66
C PHE A 159 6.18 -19.28 6.66
N ASP A 160 5.48 -20.33 7.09
CA ASP A 160 4.47 -21.04 6.30
C ASP A 160 3.20 -21.41 7.08
N GLY A 161 3.06 -20.88 8.31
CA GLY A 161 1.98 -21.21 9.24
C GLY A 161 2.34 -22.37 10.20
N LYS A 162 3.38 -23.16 9.90
CA LYS A 162 3.94 -24.19 10.79
C LYS A 162 5.30 -23.75 11.32
N GLU A 163 6.21 -23.40 10.41
CA GLU A 163 7.49 -22.78 10.74
C GLU A 163 7.30 -21.28 10.95
N ASN A 164 7.95 -20.72 11.98
CA ASN A 164 7.99 -19.30 12.26
C ASN A 164 9.38 -18.89 12.77
N LYS A 165 10.16 -18.28 11.89
CA LYS A 165 11.50 -17.75 12.20
C LYS A 165 11.47 -16.24 12.46
N PHE A 166 10.33 -15.69 12.84
CA PHE A 166 10.15 -14.32 13.30
C PHE A 166 9.83 -14.31 14.80
N PRO A 167 10.86 -14.35 15.67
CA PRO A 167 10.65 -14.46 17.13
C PRO A 167 9.85 -13.28 17.66
N GLY A 168 8.85 -13.59 18.49
CA GLY A 168 7.96 -12.58 19.09
C GLY A 168 6.95 -11.93 18.15
N ALA A 169 6.92 -12.33 16.88
CA ALA A 169 5.91 -11.83 15.94
C ALA A 169 4.52 -12.41 16.25
N ASN A 170 3.50 -11.57 16.07
CA ASN A 170 2.13 -12.02 16.20
C ASN A 170 1.68 -12.76 14.94
N VAL A 171 0.87 -13.81 15.18
CA VAL A 171 0.19 -14.59 14.14
C VAL A 171 -1.30 -14.50 14.40
N THR A 172 -2.08 -14.25 13.36
CA THR A 172 -3.54 -14.18 13.48
C THR A 172 -4.16 -15.55 13.73
N PRO A 173 -5.40 -15.64 14.23
CA PRO A 173 -6.07 -16.94 14.46
C PRO A 173 -6.19 -17.80 13.19
N ASP A 174 -6.23 -17.20 12.00
CA ASP A 174 -6.23 -17.86 10.69
C ASP A 174 -4.82 -18.18 10.15
N GLY A 175 -3.78 -18.04 10.99
CA GLY A 175 -2.42 -18.50 10.68
C GLY A 175 -1.60 -17.54 9.83
N LEU A 176 -1.90 -16.25 9.81
CA LEU A 176 -1.17 -15.24 9.01
C LEU A 176 -0.20 -14.45 9.89
N LEU A 177 1.02 -14.23 9.41
CA LEU A 177 2.00 -13.39 10.08
C LEU A 177 1.58 -11.92 9.97
N THR A 178 1.80 -11.15 11.04
CA THR A 178 1.50 -9.71 11.08
C THR A 178 2.76 -8.87 10.87
N GLN A 179 2.57 -7.58 10.62
CA GLN A 179 3.65 -6.58 10.48
C GLN A 179 4.44 -6.38 11.79
N GLY A 180 5.64 -5.79 11.68
CA GLY A 180 6.54 -5.53 12.80
C GLY A 180 7.41 -6.73 13.17
N ALA A 181 7.65 -7.62 12.23
CA ALA A 181 8.36 -8.88 12.41
C ALA A 181 9.79 -8.82 11.85
N THR A 182 10.78 -9.33 12.60
CA THR A 182 12.18 -9.43 12.16
C THR A 182 12.62 -10.89 12.23
N SER A 183 13.22 -11.40 11.16
CA SER A 183 13.69 -12.80 11.11
C SER A 183 14.88 -13.03 12.05
N SER A 184 14.95 -14.23 12.64
CA SER A 184 16.15 -14.71 13.35
C SER A 184 17.28 -15.06 12.40
N GLU A 185 16.93 -15.53 11.21
CA GLU A 185 17.86 -15.90 10.15
C GLU A 185 18.39 -14.65 9.45
N LYS A 186 19.66 -14.70 9.05
CA LYS A 186 20.36 -13.63 8.34
C LYS A 186 20.90 -14.16 7.02
N PHE A 187 20.84 -13.34 5.98
CA PHE A 187 21.24 -13.73 4.63
C PHE A 187 22.18 -12.69 4.01
N GLY A 188 23.12 -13.20 3.21
CA GLY A 188 23.92 -12.43 2.27
C GLY A 188 23.22 -12.34 0.91
N ASP A 189 23.89 -12.86 -0.14
CA ASP A 189 23.30 -13.01 -1.46
C ASP A 189 22.21 -14.09 -1.40
N CYS A 190 21.01 -13.81 -1.92
CA CYS A 190 19.88 -14.73 -1.79
C CYS A 190 18.78 -14.50 -2.82
N SER A 191 17.92 -15.51 -2.99
CA SER A 191 16.63 -15.39 -3.65
C SER A 191 15.52 -15.47 -2.62
N ILE A 192 14.50 -14.62 -2.74
CA ILE A 192 13.43 -14.42 -1.74
C ILE A 192 12.08 -14.59 -2.41
N HIS A 193 11.19 -15.32 -1.76
CA HIS A 193 9.76 -15.32 -2.05
C HIS A 193 8.97 -14.90 -0.83
N ILE A 194 7.99 -14.02 -1.01
CA ILE A 194 7.05 -13.61 0.04
C ILE A 194 5.68 -13.34 -0.54
N GLU A 195 4.64 -13.86 0.11
CA GLU A 195 3.25 -13.52 -0.16
C GLU A 195 2.75 -12.51 0.87
N PHE A 196 2.11 -11.44 0.39
CA PHE A 196 1.54 -10.39 1.23
C PHE A 196 0.15 -9.99 0.77
N ARG A 197 -0.66 -9.50 1.71
CA ARG A 197 -2.02 -9.02 1.47
C ARG A 197 -2.21 -7.67 2.16
N LEU A 198 -2.48 -6.65 1.34
CA LEU A 198 -2.75 -5.29 1.81
C LEU A 198 -4.18 -5.18 2.34
N PRO A 199 -4.43 -4.43 3.43
CA PRO A 199 -5.77 -4.18 3.92
C PRO A 199 -6.52 -3.25 2.97
N TYR A 200 -7.85 -3.38 2.93
CA TYR A 200 -8.73 -2.42 2.29
C TYR A 200 -8.98 -1.23 3.23
N MET A 201 -8.57 -0.05 2.81
CA MET A 201 -8.66 1.18 3.61
C MET A 201 -9.20 2.33 2.72
N PRO A 202 -10.49 2.31 2.33
CA PRO A 202 -11.01 3.19 1.29
C PRO A 202 -10.87 4.68 1.60
N SER A 203 -11.02 5.08 2.86
CA SER A 203 -10.89 6.48 3.27
C SER A 203 -9.46 6.95 3.55
N ALA A 204 -8.47 6.04 3.57
CA ALA A 204 -7.06 6.40 3.72
C ALA A 204 -6.43 6.81 2.38
N ARG A 205 -5.33 7.55 2.44
CA ARG A 205 -4.60 8.05 1.26
C ARG A 205 -3.10 8.00 1.48
N GLY A 206 -2.35 7.93 0.37
CA GLY A 206 -0.89 7.98 0.36
C GLY A 206 -0.26 6.99 1.33
N GLN A 207 0.76 7.41 2.09
CA GLN A 207 1.49 6.56 3.03
C GLN A 207 0.65 6.05 4.23
N GLY A 208 -0.57 6.51 4.40
CA GLY A 208 -1.51 6.01 5.41
C GLY A 208 -2.39 4.86 4.93
N ARG A 209 -2.32 4.45 3.65
CA ARG A 209 -3.21 3.47 3.03
C ARG A 209 -2.50 2.14 2.80
N GLY A 210 -2.70 1.16 3.68
CA GLY A 210 -2.19 -0.21 3.52
C GLY A 210 -0.67 -0.32 3.49
N ASN A 211 0.02 0.43 4.37
CA ASN A 211 1.46 0.60 4.33
C ASN A 211 2.21 -0.44 5.16
N SER A 212 3.26 -0.97 4.56
CA SER A 212 4.34 -1.76 5.13
C SER A 212 5.55 -1.72 4.18
N GLY A 213 6.57 -2.54 4.44
CA GLY A 213 7.74 -2.72 3.59
C GLY A 213 8.50 -3.98 3.97
N LEU A 214 9.16 -4.60 3.00
CA LEU A 214 10.14 -5.65 3.23
C LEU A 214 11.53 -5.03 3.22
N TYR A 215 12.19 -4.98 4.37
CA TYR A 215 13.59 -4.60 4.49
C TYR A 215 14.48 -5.83 4.30
N ILE A 216 15.19 -5.89 3.18
CA ILE A 216 16.21 -6.90 2.91
C ILE A 216 17.45 -6.54 3.72
N GLN A 217 17.97 -7.49 4.48
CA GLN A 217 19.07 -7.30 5.44
C GLN A 217 18.83 -6.21 6.51
N GLY A 218 17.58 -5.80 6.75
CA GLY A 218 17.25 -4.65 7.60
C GLY A 218 17.75 -3.30 7.05
N ARG A 219 18.08 -3.23 5.77
CA ARG A 219 18.78 -2.11 5.09
C ARG A 219 18.03 -1.52 3.91
N TYR A 220 17.46 -2.36 3.06
CA TYR A 220 16.91 -1.97 1.76
C TYR A 220 15.43 -2.30 1.70
N GLU A 221 14.60 -1.27 1.69
CA GLU A 221 13.15 -1.40 1.67
C GLU A 221 12.63 -1.51 0.24
N ILE A 222 11.94 -2.61 -0.05
CA ILE A 222 10.97 -2.65 -1.14
C ILE A 222 9.59 -2.39 -0.55
N GLN A 223 8.93 -1.34 -1.05
CA GLN A 223 7.70 -0.80 -0.47
C GLN A 223 6.50 -1.71 -0.69
N MET A 224 5.66 -1.85 0.33
CA MET A 224 4.33 -2.44 0.28
C MET A 224 3.31 -1.35 0.64
N LEU A 225 2.48 -0.97 -0.32
CA LEU A 225 1.49 0.10 -0.16
C LEU A 225 0.27 -0.21 -1.02
N ASP A 226 -0.94 0.10 -0.57
CA ASP A 226 -2.08 0.07 -1.47
C ASP A 226 -1.95 1.19 -2.51
N SER A 227 -1.31 0.82 -3.60
CA SER A 227 -1.04 1.66 -4.77
C SER A 227 -1.88 1.26 -5.96
N PHE A 228 -2.97 0.52 -5.73
CA PHE A 228 -3.88 0.09 -6.80
C PHE A 228 -4.41 1.31 -7.57
N GLY A 229 -4.23 1.33 -8.89
CA GLY A 229 -4.62 2.43 -9.76
C GLY A 229 -3.73 3.68 -9.69
N LEU A 230 -2.67 3.69 -8.86
CA LEU A 230 -1.70 4.79 -8.80
C LEU A 230 -0.64 4.70 -9.90
N GLU A 231 0.30 5.66 -9.91
CA GLU A 231 1.29 5.81 -10.98
C GLU A 231 2.47 4.82 -10.90
N GLY A 232 2.79 4.30 -9.70
CA GLY A 232 4.01 3.53 -9.45
C GLY A 232 5.23 4.44 -9.24
N LYS A 233 5.23 5.19 -8.12
CA LYS A 233 6.34 6.03 -7.68
C LYS A 233 7.32 5.25 -6.82
N ASP A 234 8.46 5.86 -6.51
CA ASP A 234 9.52 5.27 -5.69
C ASP A 234 9.13 5.04 -4.21
N ASN A 235 8.00 5.59 -3.78
CA ASN A 235 7.39 5.42 -2.46
C ASN A 235 6.02 4.71 -2.52
N GLU A 236 5.69 4.09 -3.64
CA GLU A 236 4.51 3.27 -3.87
C GLU A 236 4.89 1.79 -3.94
N CYS A 237 3.92 0.89 -4.05
CA CYS A 237 4.16 -0.56 -4.05
C CYS A 237 5.18 -0.97 -5.12
N GLY A 238 6.21 -1.73 -4.71
CA GLY A 238 7.32 -2.11 -5.58
C GLY A 238 8.43 -1.08 -5.68
N GLY A 239 8.25 0.14 -5.15
CA GLY A 239 9.33 1.12 -5.11
C GLY A 239 10.46 0.70 -4.17
N LEU A 240 11.71 0.87 -4.58
CA LEU A 240 12.86 0.93 -3.67
C LEU A 240 12.83 2.30 -3.01
N TYR A 241 12.41 2.33 -1.75
CA TYR A 241 11.93 3.54 -1.09
C TYR A 241 12.86 4.73 -1.26
N LYS A 242 12.39 5.73 -2.03
CA LYS A 242 13.10 6.96 -2.42
C LYS A 242 14.42 6.76 -3.20
N ILE A 243 14.63 5.56 -3.76
CA ILE A 243 15.79 5.27 -4.62
C ILE A 243 15.32 5.12 -6.07
N ALA A 244 14.30 4.26 -6.30
CA ALA A 244 13.83 3.98 -7.66
C ALA A 244 12.34 3.61 -7.68
N ALA A 245 11.63 4.16 -8.64
CA ALA A 245 10.26 3.75 -8.97
C ALA A 245 10.26 2.40 -9.71
N PRO A 246 9.23 1.56 -9.55
CA PRO A 246 9.08 0.36 -10.35
C PRO A 246 8.85 0.72 -11.82
N LYS A 247 9.35 -0.12 -12.74
CA LYS A 247 9.10 0.03 -14.20
C LYS A 247 7.61 0.08 -14.51
N LEU A 248 6.80 -0.65 -13.74
CA LEU A 248 5.36 -0.78 -13.88
C LEU A 248 4.70 -0.94 -12.51
N ASN A 249 3.58 -0.25 -12.27
CA ASN A 249 2.77 -0.49 -11.08
C ASN A 249 1.96 -1.78 -11.26
N MET A 250 2.41 -2.85 -10.62
CA MET A 250 1.77 -4.16 -10.63
C MET A 250 0.99 -4.46 -9.35
N CYS A 251 0.71 -3.44 -8.52
CA CYS A 251 -0.07 -3.61 -7.30
C CYS A 251 -1.50 -4.05 -7.65
N PHE A 252 -1.93 -5.20 -7.12
CA PHE A 252 -3.32 -5.66 -7.22
C PHE A 252 -4.19 -4.94 -6.19
N SER A 253 -5.50 -5.03 -6.36
CA SER A 253 -6.45 -4.45 -5.42
C SER A 253 -6.25 -4.99 -4.00
N PRO A 254 -6.50 -4.17 -2.95
CA PRO A 254 -6.40 -4.62 -1.56
C PRO A 254 -7.25 -5.88 -1.31
N LEU A 255 -6.86 -6.65 -0.30
CA LEU A 255 -7.37 -7.98 0.06
C LEU A 255 -7.08 -9.08 -0.97
N THR A 256 -6.38 -8.79 -2.07
CA THR A 256 -5.81 -9.78 -2.98
C THR A 256 -4.41 -10.17 -2.51
N TRP A 257 -4.10 -11.47 -2.51
CA TRP A 257 -2.75 -11.95 -2.25
C TRP A 257 -1.81 -11.60 -3.40
N GLN A 258 -0.66 -11.04 -3.07
CA GLN A 258 0.38 -10.59 -3.97
C GLN A 258 1.70 -11.26 -3.62
N THR A 259 2.64 -11.31 -4.57
CA THR A 259 3.96 -11.91 -4.37
C THR A 259 5.06 -10.94 -4.73
N TYR A 260 6.12 -10.93 -3.91
CA TYR A 260 7.44 -10.53 -4.35
C TYR A 260 8.31 -11.75 -4.57
N ASP A 261 8.98 -11.81 -5.71
CA ASP A 261 10.07 -12.73 -6.03
C ASP A 261 11.32 -11.89 -6.32
N ILE A 262 12.35 -12.02 -5.49
CA ILE A 262 13.49 -11.10 -5.49
C ILE A 262 14.78 -11.89 -5.54
N ASP A 263 15.66 -11.55 -6.49
CA ASP A 263 17.07 -11.92 -6.48
C ASP A 263 17.90 -10.77 -5.95
N PHE A 264 18.60 -10.99 -4.83
CA PHE A 264 19.38 -9.99 -4.14
C PHE A 264 20.87 -10.38 -4.09
N THR A 265 21.74 -9.41 -4.36
CA THR A 265 23.18 -9.48 -4.16
C THR A 265 23.58 -8.39 -3.16
N ALA A 266 24.22 -8.76 -2.06
CA ALA A 266 24.63 -7.86 -1.01
C ALA A 266 25.78 -6.93 -1.45
N ALA A 267 25.88 -5.77 -0.84
CA ALA A 267 27.03 -4.87 -0.98
C ALA A 267 28.32 -5.59 -0.56
N LYS A 268 29.42 -5.32 -1.27
CA LYS A 268 30.73 -5.91 -0.95
C LYS A 268 31.64 -4.85 -0.33
N PHE A 269 32.52 -5.31 0.55
CA PHE A 269 33.44 -4.49 1.31
C PHE A 269 34.84 -5.12 1.28
N ASP A 270 35.88 -4.30 1.38
CA ASP A 270 37.25 -4.75 1.57
C ASP A 270 37.55 -5.08 3.03
N ALA A 271 38.78 -5.48 3.32
CA ALA A 271 39.21 -5.85 4.66
C ALA A 271 39.23 -4.65 5.65
N GLU A 272 39.31 -3.44 5.12
CA GLU A 272 39.26 -2.18 5.86
C GLU A 272 37.82 -1.69 6.11
N GLY A 273 36.82 -2.43 5.61
CA GLY A 273 35.40 -2.11 5.75
C GLY A 273 34.91 -1.02 4.79
N LYS A 274 35.66 -0.68 3.76
CA LYS A 274 35.25 0.26 2.70
C LYS A 274 34.43 -0.49 1.67
N LYS A 275 33.25 0.09 1.30
CA LYS A 275 32.38 -0.49 0.28
C LYS A 275 33.08 -0.49 -1.10
N THR A 276 33.14 -1.68 -1.73
CA THR A 276 33.75 -1.89 -3.04
C THR A 276 32.72 -2.10 -4.14
N SER A 277 31.50 -2.56 -3.80
CA SER A 277 30.38 -2.59 -4.72
C SER A 277 29.04 -2.36 -4.00
N ASN A 278 28.11 -1.76 -4.72
CA ASN A 278 26.74 -1.59 -4.25
C ASN A 278 26.00 -2.93 -4.17
N ALA A 279 25.00 -3.01 -3.30
CA ALA A 279 24.00 -4.06 -3.40
C ALA A 279 23.21 -3.92 -4.70
N LYS A 280 22.66 -5.05 -5.18
CA LYS A 280 21.83 -5.10 -6.40
C LYS A 280 20.62 -5.99 -6.18
N LEU A 281 19.53 -5.68 -6.87
CA LEU A 281 18.39 -6.59 -6.90
C LEU A 281 17.71 -6.62 -8.27
N THR A 282 17.12 -7.77 -8.55
CA THR A 282 16.05 -7.93 -9.53
C THR A 282 14.79 -8.33 -8.78
N ALA A 283 13.71 -7.61 -8.96
CA ALA A 283 12.45 -7.86 -8.26
C ALA A 283 11.29 -8.03 -9.24
N LYS A 284 10.45 -9.02 -8.95
CA LYS A 284 9.16 -9.21 -9.60
C LYS A 284 8.04 -8.91 -8.58
N LEU A 285 7.03 -8.19 -9.01
CA LEU A 285 5.76 -8.06 -8.31
C LEU A 285 4.68 -8.76 -9.14
N ASN A 286 4.01 -9.73 -8.53
CA ASN A 286 2.98 -10.52 -9.18
C ASN A 286 3.46 -11.16 -10.51
N GLY A 287 4.71 -11.66 -10.51
CA GLY A 287 5.34 -12.33 -11.64
C GLY A 287 5.95 -11.40 -12.70
N VAL A 288 5.71 -10.09 -12.65
CA VAL A 288 6.23 -9.12 -13.61
C VAL A 288 7.49 -8.44 -13.07
N VAL A 289 8.56 -8.38 -13.87
CA VAL A 289 9.82 -7.71 -13.50
C VAL A 289 9.57 -6.21 -13.37
N ILE A 290 9.71 -5.69 -12.15
CA ILE A 290 9.55 -4.28 -11.83
C ILE A 290 10.90 -3.57 -11.63
N HIS A 291 11.94 -4.30 -11.22
CA HIS A 291 13.32 -3.87 -11.17
C HIS A 291 14.22 -4.96 -11.76
N GLU A 292 15.23 -4.56 -12.51
CA GLU A 292 16.16 -5.47 -13.14
C GLU A 292 17.58 -4.98 -12.91
N ASN A 293 18.39 -5.79 -12.22
CA ASN A 293 19.78 -5.49 -11.83
C ASN A 293 19.95 -4.06 -11.24
N LEU A 294 18.95 -3.61 -10.48
CA LEU A 294 18.95 -2.27 -9.88
C LEU A 294 20.04 -2.17 -8.83
N GLU A 295 20.94 -1.22 -8.99
CA GLU A 295 21.94 -0.88 -7.95
C GLU A 295 21.35 -0.04 -6.84
N LEU A 296 21.73 -0.40 -5.59
CA LEU A 296 21.33 0.28 -4.37
C LEU A 296 22.55 1.03 -3.80
N PRO A 297 22.66 2.34 -4.01
CA PRO A 297 23.87 3.10 -3.63
C PRO A 297 24.06 3.19 -2.11
N GLY A 298 22.99 2.93 -1.34
CA GLY A 298 22.98 2.95 0.11
C GLY A 298 21.70 2.39 0.68
N THR A 299 21.53 2.46 2.00
CA THR A 299 20.30 2.04 2.68
C THR A 299 19.14 2.93 2.31
N THR A 300 17.93 2.37 2.31
CA THR A 300 16.69 3.14 2.17
C THR A 300 16.34 3.90 3.45
N GLY A 301 15.41 4.85 3.37
CA GLY A 301 14.87 5.51 4.56
C GLY A 301 14.24 4.49 5.53
N GLY A 302 14.43 4.69 6.84
CA GLY A 302 13.89 3.79 7.88
C GLY A 302 14.67 2.48 8.07
N ALA A 303 15.81 2.31 7.40
CA ALA A 303 16.71 1.17 7.61
C ALA A 303 17.09 1.01 9.09
N GLN A 304 17.01 -0.23 9.60
CA GLN A 304 17.35 -0.54 10.99
C GLN A 304 18.83 -0.80 11.19
N LEU A 305 19.52 -1.19 10.12
CA LEU A 305 20.92 -1.53 10.13
C LEU A 305 21.70 -0.71 9.11
N LYS A 306 22.97 -0.45 9.42
CA LYS A 306 23.93 0.15 8.49
C LYS A 306 24.42 -0.90 7.48
N GLU A 307 24.89 -0.46 6.32
CA GLU A 307 25.58 -1.34 5.39
C GLU A 307 26.91 -1.83 5.98
N THR A 308 27.10 -3.13 5.91
CA THR A 308 28.33 -3.83 6.32
C THR A 308 28.48 -5.09 5.48
N ALA A 309 29.65 -5.75 5.56
CA ALA A 309 29.89 -7.06 4.93
C ALA A 309 29.02 -8.17 5.55
N GLU A 310 28.53 -7.99 6.78
CA GLU A 310 27.80 -9.01 7.49
C GLU A 310 26.40 -9.26 6.91
N PRO A 311 25.93 -10.51 6.85
CA PRO A 311 24.54 -10.84 6.53
C PRO A 311 23.55 -10.14 7.47
N GLY A 312 22.38 -9.81 6.95
CA GLY A 312 21.31 -9.16 7.72
C GLY A 312 19.99 -9.89 7.69
N PRO A 313 19.11 -9.61 8.67
CA PRO A 313 17.77 -10.19 8.75
C PRO A 313 16.81 -9.54 7.74
N PHE A 314 15.66 -10.21 7.52
CA PHE A 314 14.51 -9.56 6.92
C PHE A 314 13.66 -8.89 7.99
N HIS A 315 13.11 -7.72 7.66
CA HIS A 315 12.18 -7.04 8.53
C HIS A 315 10.92 -6.63 7.76
N LEU A 316 9.77 -6.96 8.33
CA LEU A 316 8.44 -6.59 7.84
C LEU A 316 7.99 -5.36 8.63
N GLN A 317 7.95 -4.20 7.96
CA GLN A 317 7.71 -2.92 8.62
C GLN A 317 6.32 -2.85 9.27
N ASN A 318 6.24 -2.28 10.46
CA ASN A 318 4.98 -1.85 11.08
C ASN A 318 4.76 -0.36 10.86
N HIS A 319 3.86 -0.03 9.96
CA HIS A 319 3.41 1.35 9.71
C HIS A 319 1.99 1.61 10.24
N GLY A 320 1.50 0.76 11.15
CA GLY A 320 0.18 0.88 11.79
C GLY A 320 -0.99 0.39 10.94
N ASN A 321 -0.74 -0.24 9.79
CA ASN A 321 -1.75 -0.82 8.92
C ASN A 321 -1.69 -2.36 8.98
N PRO A 322 -2.83 -3.07 8.98
CA PRO A 322 -2.87 -4.52 9.21
C PRO A 322 -2.53 -5.33 7.94
N VAL A 323 -1.30 -5.19 7.44
CA VAL A 323 -0.78 -6.03 6.36
C VAL A 323 -0.56 -7.45 6.85
N ARG A 324 -0.84 -8.45 6.02
CA ARG A 324 -0.72 -9.87 6.34
C ARG A 324 0.26 -10.55 5.42
N TYR A 325 0.98 -11.55 5.96
CA TYR A 325 2.01 -12.28 5.24
C TYR A 325 1.84 -13.78 5.42
N ARG A 326 2.28 -14.55 4.42
CA ARG A 326 2.39 -16.00 4.46
C ARG A 326 3.43 -16.48 3.45
N ASN A 327 3.74 -17.76 3.45
CA ASN A 327 4.62 -18.41 2.46
C ASN A 327 5.89 -17.60 2.20
N ILE A 328 6.73 -17.46 3.23
CA ILE A 328 7.99 -16.72 3.17
C ILE A 328 9.14 -17.70 3.20
N TRP A 329 9.93 -17.73 2.13
CA TRP A 329 11.13 -18.57 2.08
C TRP A 329 12.28 -17.90 1.33
N VAL A 330 13.48 -18.34 1.63
CA VAL A 330 14.73 -17.79 1.11
C VAL A 330 15.68 -18.90 0.71
N VAL A 331 16.34 -18.73 -0.44
CA VAL A 331 17.47 -19.56 -0.87
C VAL A 331 18.74 -18.71 -0.77
N GLY A 332 19.68 -19.11 0.08
CA GLY A 332 21.03 -18.53 0.12
C GLY A 332 21.81 -18.87 -1.14
N LYS A 333 22.69 -17.97 -1.60
CA LYS A 333 23.57 -18.15 -2.76
C LYS A 333 25.02 -18.22 -2.32
#